data_d42cdda03cc1e26894306457a20e1e05
#
_entry.id   d42cdda03cc1e26894306457a20e1e05
#
_cell.length_a   1.000
_cell.length_b   1.000
_cell.length_c   1.000
_cell.angle_alpha   90.00
_cell.angle_beta   90.00
_cell.angle_gamma   90.00
#
_symmetry.space_group_name_H-M   'P 1'
#
loop_
_entity.id
_entity.type
_entity.pdbx_description
1 polymer ?
#
loop_
_entity_poly.entity_id
_entity_poly.type
_entity_poly.pdbx_seq_one_letter_code
_entity_poly.pdbx_strand_id
1 'polypeptide(L)'
;MSRSWVDAILAAGVVPASHVPEASVGRVDLEEFTGADPVEDPELRVRSLVGAPALAPPSVGFLDGIEQWRVVGYAGVTPIVRAHVAAAIRLREGDRRPRTVAENADELAITRLDRLPDAVRGALAGTGVRVVEIPADDAGQPARALPAARLEVQKARAALERRLAERRLARLGSDEWLVVDGVLSDSPALSAHPRAVGVVKSHGAEYFEGPELERALTLPALHRTSVFRPKRRGARRDIYSWYLRLWPWEGNDLLYGLLRVEARAHPETVARASAISAWLTAERAPLSTPDRRWDRLLYPIHDVETYLRVRAPRDLVSHPAPRIPRPTGSPLGHPGSRLPRTGS
;
A
#
# COMPACT_ATOMS: atom_id res chain seq x y z
N MET A 1 -16.03 29.06 -6.74
CA MET A 1 -15.53 27.88 -6.05
C MET A 1 -16.24 26.65 -6.64
N SER A 2 -15.51 25.74 -7.27
CA SER A 2 -16.09 24.50 -7.80
C SER A 2 -16.65 23.69 -6.63
N ARG A 3 -17.93 23.30 -6.71
CA ARG A 3 -18.59 22.42 -5.73
C ARG A 3 -17.83 21.09 -5.68
N SER A 4 -17.44 20.63 -4.49
CA SER A 4 -16.82 19.31 -4.35
C SER A 4 -17.77 18.26 -4.94
N TRP A 5 -17.24 17.23 -5.63
CA TRP A 5 -18.05 16.12 -6.11
C TRP A 5 -18.81 15.41 -4.99
N VAL A 6 -18.25 15.43 -3.76
CA VAL A 6 -18.92 14.92 -2.56
C VAL A 6 -20.19 15.70 -2.27
N ASP A 7 -20.17 17.04 -2.33
CA ASP A 7 -21.36 17.86 -2.12
C ASP A 7 -22.43 17.60 -3.19
N ALA A 8 -22.02 17.34 -4.43
CA ALA A 8 -22.94 17.05 -5.53
C ALA A 8 -23.71 15.73 -5.29
N ILE A 9 -23.06 14.66 -4.87
CA ILE A 9 -23.71 13.37 -4.59
C ILE A 9 -24.59 13.40 -3.33
N LEU A 10 -24.17 14.15 -2.31
CA LEU A 10 -25.00 14.35 -1.11
C LEU A 10 -26.27 15.11 -1.45
N ALA A 11 -26.19 16.15 -2.30
CA ALA A 11 -27.38 16.87 -2.79
C ALA A 11 -28.29 16.00 -3.65
N ALA A 12 -27.74 14.95 -4.31
CA ALA A 12 -28.51 13.97 -5.10
C ALA A 12 -29.14 12.84 -4.26
N GLY A 13 -29.04 12.89 -2.93
CA GLY A 13 -29.73 11.98 -2.01
C GLY A 13 -28.88 10.85 -1.43
N VAL A 14 -27.55 10.94 -1.52
CA VAL A 14 -26.68 10.03 -0.77
C VAL A 14 -26.74 10.35 0.72
N VAL A 15 -26.94 9.33 1.55
CA VAL A 15 -26.92 9.47 3.01
C VAL A 15 -25.48 9.49 3.48
N PRO A 16 -25.02 10.56 4.16
CA PRO A 16 -23.63 10.67 4.60
C PRO A 16 -23.29 9.63 5.67
N ALA A 17 -22.09 9.07 5.61
CA ALA A 17 -21.54 8.20 6.64
C ALA A 17 -20.65 9.02 7.58
N SER A 18 -20.99 9.02 8.88
CA SER A 18 -20.23 9.71 9.92
C SER A 18 -19.17 8.83 10.58
N HIS A 19 -19.39 7.52 10.58
CA HIS A 19 -18.47 6.54 11.18
C HIS A 19 -18.60 5.20 10.47
N VAL A 20 -17.46 4.60 10.13
CA VAL A 20 -17.38 3.23 9.62
C VAL A 20 -16.40 2.47 10.51
N PRO A 21 -16.85 1.40 11.22
CA PRO A 21 -15.97 0.63 12.08
C PRO A 21 -14.82 -0.02 11.30
N GLU A 22 -13.61 0.09 11.82
CA GLU A 22 -12.41 -0.52 11.18
C GLU A 22 -12.50 -2.05 11.08
N ALA A 23 -13.23 -2.70 11.99
CA ALA A 23 -13.48 -4.14 11.98
C ALA A 23 -14.24 -4.63 10.73
N SER A 24 -14.93 -3.73 10.01
CA SER A 24 -15.58 -4.03 8.73
C SER A 24 -14.60 -4.16 7.56
N VAL A 25 -13.34 -3.85 7.79
CA VAL A 25 -12.33 -3.73 6.77
C VAL A 25 -11.41 -4.94 6.78
N GLY A 26 -11.96 -6.05 6.35
CA GLY A 26 -11.26 -7.17 5.72
C GLY A 26 -10.17 -7.90 6.49
N ARG A 27 -10.31 -9.25 6.52
CA ARG A 27 -9.18 -10.17 6.69
C ARG A 27 -8.16 -9.92 5.59
N VAL A 28 -6.88 -9.86 5.97
CA VAL A 28 -5.78 -10.10 5.03
C VAL A 28 -5.94 -11.56 4.60
N ASP A 29 -6.34 -11.82 3.37
CA ASP A 29 -6.23 -13.15 2.80
C ASP A 29 -4.75 -13.50 2.82
N LEU A 30 -4.37 -14.49 3.63
CA LEU A 30 -3.06 -15.11 3.55
C LEU A 30 -2.97 -15.68 2.14
N GLU A 31 -2.02 -15.21 1.35
CA GLU A 31 -1.73 -15.82 0.06
C GLU A 31 -1.34 -17.28 0.34
N GLU A 32 -1.95 -18.20 -0.38
CA GLU A 32 -1.64 -19.62 -0.25
C GLU A 32 -0.15 -19.88 -0.51
N PHE A 33 0.38 -20.94 0.13
CA PHE A 33 1.72 -21.44 -0.14
C PHE A 33 1.98 -21.62 -1.63
N THR A 34 3.04 -20.99 -2.13
CA THR A 34 3.40 -21.02 -3.55
C THR A 34 4.67 -21.82 -3.83
N GLY A 35 5.54 -21.99 -2.83
CA GLY A 35 6.82 -22.66 -2.96
C GLY A 35 7.88 -21.84 -3.71
N ALA A 36 9.12 -22.35 -3.69
CA ALA A 36 10.25 -21.77 -4.38
C ALA A 36 11.17 -22.85 -4.96
N ASP A 37 11.92 -22.49 -6.02
CA ASP A 37 13.00 -23.28 -6.54
C ASP A 37 14.34 -22.71 -6.06
N PRO A 38 15.29 -23.53 -5.59
CA PRO A 38 16.61 -23.09 -5.21
C PRO A 38 17.39 -22.58 -6.44
N VAL A 39 18.21 -21.51 -6.25
CA VAL A 39 19.01 -20.90 -7.34
C VAL A 39 20.47 -20.80 -6.97
N GLU A 40 20.81 -20.27 -5.80
CA GLU A 40 22.18 -20.04 -5.37
C GLU A 40 22.79 -21.29 -4.70
N ASP A 41 22.01 -21.99 -3.91
CA ASP A 41 22.40 -23.20 -3.19
C ASP A 41 21.31 -24.26 -3.38
N PRO A 42 21.61 -25.57 -3.26
CA PRO A 42 20.61 -26.64 -3.37
C PRO A 42 19.51 -26.57 -2.29
N GLU A 43 19.81 -25.96 -1.14
CA GLU A 43 18.90 -25.71 -0.03
C GLU A 43 18.96 -24.25 0.38
N LEU A 44 17.95 -23.77 1.09
CA LEU A 44 17.97 -22.42 1.65
C LEU A 44 19.06 -22.30 2.72
N ARG A 45 20.10 -21.50 2.47
CA ARG A 45 21.22 -21.26 3.39
C ARG A 45 21.21 -19.84 3.91
N VAL A 46 21.82 -19.65 5.07
CA VAL A 46 22.03 -18.36 5.73
C VAL A 46 23.42 -17.83 5.34
N ARG A 47 23.51 -16.59 4.91
CA ARG A 47 24.74 -15.91 4.50
C ARG A 47 24.95 -14.62 5.27
N SER A 48 26.10 -14.50 5.94
CA SER A 48 26.46 -13.29 6.66
C SER A 48 26.78 -12.14 5.71
N LEU A 49 26.41 -10.94 6.09
CA LEU A 49 26.76 -9.69 5.42
C LEU A 49 27.89 -8.94 6.15
N VAL A 50 28.39 -9.48 7.26
CA VAL A 50 29.49 -8.85 8.00
C VAL A 50 30.74 -8.86 7.11
N GLY A 51 31.29 -7.67 6.85
CA GLY A 51 32.45 -7.50 5.95
C GLY A 51 32.10 -7.58 4.46
N ALA A 52 30.85 -7.84 4.07
CA ALA A 52 30.48 -7.81 2.66
C ALA A 52 30.54 -6.38 2.11
N PRO A 53 31.15 -6.17 0.92
CA PRO A 53 31.17 -4.86 0.30
C PRO A 53 29.74 -4.46 -0.09
N ALA A 54 29.30 -3.30 0.37
CA ALA A 54 27.99 -2.76 -0.03
C ALA A 54 28.06 -2.24 -1.48
N LEU A 55 26.98 -2.47 -2.22
CA LEU A 55 26.77 -1.73 -3.46
C LEU A 55 26.62 -0.24 -3.11
N ALA A 56 27.31 0.63 -3.85
CA ALA A 56 27.26 2.08 -3.63
C ALA A 56 26.82 2.78 -4.93
N PRO A 57 25.55 2.72 -5.32
CA PRO A 57 25.10 3.38 -6.51
C PRO A 57 25.26 4.91 -6.40
N PRO A 58 25.82 5.58 -7.42
CA PRO A 58 25.97 7.03 -7.40
C PRO A 58 24.65 7.77 -7.45
N SER A 59 23.60 7.12 -7.95
CA SER A 59 22.27 7.68 -8.06
C SER A 59 21.20 6.61 -7.80
N VAL A 60 20.25 6.91 -6.91
CA VAL A 60 19.16 5.99 -6.52
C VAL A 60 17.83 6.69 -6.48
N GLY A 61 16.88 6.24 -7.28
CA GLY A 61 15.47 6.58 -7.14
C GLY A 61 14.78 5.65 -6.15
N PHE A 62 14.04 6.22 -5.22
CA PHE A 62 13.17 5.49 -4.29
C PHE A 62 11.72 5.79 -4.63
N LEU A 63 10.93 4.74 -4.88
CA LEU A 63 9.51 4.83 -5.22
C LEU A 63 8.68 4.26 -4.09
N ASP A 64 7.68 5.02 -3.68
CA ASP A 64 6.61 4.59 -2.78
C ASP A 64 5.31 5.31 -3.13
N GLY A 65 4.18 4.78 -2.65
CA GLY A 65 2.87 5.35 -2.79
C GLY A 65 2.06 5.33 -1.51
N ILE A 66 1.11 6.25 -1.44
CA ILE A 66 0.15 6.30 -0.34
C ILE A 66 -1.26 6.12 -0.85
N GLU A 67 -2.12 5.64 0.03
CA GLU A 67 -3.57 5.62 -0.14
C GLU A 67 -4.25 6.20 1.09
N GLN A 68 -5.30 6.98 0.85
CA GLN A 68 -6.21 7.48 1.88
C GLN A 68 -7.62 7.35 1.35
N TRP A 69 -8.53 6.86 2.16
CA TRP A 69 -9.89 6.66 1.73
C TRP A 69 -10.89 6.80 2.88
N ARG A 70 -12.12 7.13 2.53
CA ARG A 70 -13.25 7.13 3.47
C ARG A 70 -14.55 6.83 2.75
N VAL A 71 -15.51 6.27 3.47
CA VAL A 71 -16.89 6.22 2.99
C VAL A 71 -17.48 7.62 3.08
N VAL A 72 -18.00 8.15 1.98
CA VAL A 72 -18.67 9.46 1.94
C VAL A 72 -20.13 9.33 2.31
N GLY A 73 -20.76 8.19 1.95
CA GLY A 73 -22.15 7.92 2.23
C GLY A 73 -22.64 6.66 1.53
N TYR A 74 -23.93 6.46 1.61
CA TYR A 74 -24.62 5.32 1.01
C TYR A 74 -25.78 5.79 0.15
N ALA A 75 -25.91 5.18 -1.03
CA ALA A 75 -27.13 5.24 -1.84
C ALA A 75 -27.90 3.93 -1.64
N GLY A 76 -28.96 3.95 -0.83
CA GLY A 76 -29.53 2.72 -0.28
C GLY A 76 -28.50 1.96 0.55
N VAL A 77 -28.14 0.74 0.12
CA VAL A 77 -27.11 -0.11 0.76
C VAL A 77 -25.76 -0.04 0.05
N THR A 78 -25.66 0.72 -1.04
CA THR A 78 -24.45 0.81 -1.87
C THR A 78 -23.51 1.87 -1.34
N PRO A 79 -22.28 1.52 -0.91
CA PRO A 79 -21.32 2.50 -0.41
C PRO A 79 -20.75 3.34 -1.56
N ILE A 80 -20.47 4.60 -1.26
CA ILE A 80 -19.68 5.48 -2.11
C ILE A 80 -18.42 5.86 -1.32
N VAL A 81 -17.27 5.43 -1.83
CA VAL A 81 -15.97 5.63 -1.20
C VAL A 81 -15.21 6.71 -1.98
N ARG A 82 -14.70 7.70 -1.26
CA ARG A 82 -13.73 8.65 -1.79
C ARG A 82 -12.34 8.16 -1.46
N ALA A 83 -11.46 8.12 -2.43
CA ALA A 83 -10.07 7.75 -2.24
C ALA A 83 -9.11 8.74 -2.90
N HIS A 84 -7.99 8.96 -2.28
CA HIS A 84 -6.82 9.65 -2.83
C HIS A 84 -5.67 8.65 -2.85
N VAL A 85 -5.09 8.44 -4.03
CA VAL A 85 -3.89 7.62 -4.23
C VAL A 85 -2.80 8.50 -4.83
N ALA A 86 -1.59 8.41 -4.30
CA ALA A 86 -0.46 9.16 -4.82
C ALA A 86 0.81 8.30 -4.80
N ALA A 87 1.70 8.53 -5.75
CA ALA A 87 3.01 7.90 -5.80
C ALA A 87 4.07 8.91 -6.21
N ALA A 88 5.29 8.77 -5.69
CA ALA A 88 6.41 9.62 -6.06
C ALA A 88 7.71 8.84 -6.16
N ILE A 89 8.63 9.36 -6.98
CA ILE A 89 10.01 8.92 -7.02
C ILE A 89 10.88 10.07 -6.51
N ARG A 90 11.62 9.79 -5.43
CA ARG A 90 12.63 10.70 -4.91
C ARG A 90 14.01 10.17 -5.25
N LEU A 91 14.80 10.99 -5.93
CA LEU A 91 16.15 10.67 -6.38
C LEU A 91 17.17 11.21 -5.39
N ARG A 92 18.09 10.37 -4.97
CA ARG A 92 19.29 10.73 -4.21
C ARG A 92 20.52 10.52 -5.08
N GLU A 93 21.38 11.53 -5.17
CA GLU A 93 22.65 11.52 -5.89
C GLU A 93 23.79 11.66 -4.87
N GLY A 94 24.55 10.59 -4.66
CA GLY A 94 25.59 10.53 -3.62
C GLY A 94 24.99 10.76 -2.22
N ASP A 95 25.52 11.71 -1.48
CA ASP A 95 25.10 12.14 -0.13
C ASP A 95 24.07 13.29 -0.13
N ARG A 96 23.65 13.74 -1.32
CA ARG A 96 22.71 14.85 -1.46
C ARG A 96 21.32 14.51 -0.92
N ARG A 97 20.61 15.55 -0.52
CA ARG A 97 19.19 15.39 -0.11
C ARG A 97 18.34 14.87 -1.25
N PRO A 98 17.43 13.93 -0.99
CA PRO A 98 16.52 13.44 -2.02
C PRO A 98 15.68 14.56 -2.63
N ARG A 99 15.57 14.59 -3.95
CA ARG A 99 14.67 15.48 -4.70
C ARG A 99 13.59 14.69 -5.42
N THR A 100 12.38 15.21 -5.49
CA THR A 100 11.29 14.59 -6.24
C THR A 100 11.55 14.76 -7.73
N VAL A 101 11.61 13.64 -8.47
CA VAL A 101 11.83 13.61 -9.92
C VAL A 101 10.62 13.17 -10.70
N ALA A 102 9.68 12.52 -10.05
CA ALA A 102 8.37 12.15 -10.59
C ALA A 102 7.35 12.05 -9.47
N GLU A 103 6.14 12.49 -9.74
CA GLU A 103 4.99 12.42 -8.83
C GLU A 103 3.72 12.30 -9.65
N ASN A 104 2.75 11.55 -9.14
CA ASN A 104 1.39 11.53 -9.67
C ASN A 104 0.40 11.24 -8.54
N ALA A 105 -0.82 11.80 -8.67
CA ALA A 105 -1.90 11.58 -7.72
C ALA A 105 -3.24 11.54 -8.45
N ASP A 106 -4.13 10.65 -8.00
CA ASP A 106 -5.49 10.52 -8.49
C ASP A 106 -6.49 10.63 -7.34
N GLU A 107 -7.60 11.33 -7.59
CA GLU A 107 -8.78 11.29 -6.73
C GLU A 107 -9.85 10.38 -7.37
N LEU A 108 -10.41 9.47 -6.59
CA LEU A 108 -11.29 8.41 -7.06
C LEU A 108 -12.61 8.40 -6.30
N ALA A 109 -13.69 8.12 -7.01
CA ALA A 109 -14.96 7.66 -6.43
C ALA A 109 -15.08 6.15 -6.68
N ILE A 110 -15.20 5.35 -5.62
CA ILE A 110 -15.29 3.89 -5.74
C ILE A 110 -16.68 3.45 -5.29
N THR A 111 -17.42 2.82 -6.19
CA THR A 111 -18.82 2.44 -5.96
C THR A 111 -19.28 1.43 -7.01
N ARG A 112 -20.56 1.04 -6.96
CA ARG A 112 -21.28 0.28 -7.99
C ARG A 112 -22.23 1.20 -8.77
N LEU A 113 -21.88 1.56 -10.00
CA LEU A 113 -22.68 2.47 -10.81
C LEU A 113 -24.09 1.91 -11.13
N ASP A 114 -24.19 0.60 -11.41
CA ASP A 114 -25.45 -0.08 -11.73
C ASP A 114 -26.44 -0.12 -10.54
N ARG A 115 -25.97 0.10 -9.31
CA ARG A 115 -26.77 0.11 -8.09
C ARG A 115 -27.13 1.52 -7.60
N LEU A 116 -26.61 2.55 -8.26
CA LEU A 116 -26.89 3.92 -7.89
C LEU A 116 -28.19 4.43 -8.54
N PRO A 117 -28.99 5.22 -7.81
CA PRO A 117 -30.07 6.00 -8.43
C PRO A 117 -29.57 6.91 -9.54
N ASP A 118 -30.39 7.16 -10.56
CA ASP A 118 -30.01 7.98 -11.73
C ASP A 118 -29.51 9.37 -11.35
N ALA A 119 -30.14 10.01 -10.34
CA ALA A 119 -29.73 11.31 -9.85
C ALA A 119 -28.31 11.31 -9.28
N VAL A 120 -27.94 10.27 -8.51
CA VAL A 120 -26.60 10.14 -7.94
C VAL A 120 -25.58 9.83 -9.03
N ARG A 121 -25.94 8.94 -9.97
CA ARG A 121 -25.09 8.58 -11.12
C ARG A 121 -24.82 9.81 -12.01
N GLY A 122 -25.83 10.58 -12.30
CA GLY A 122 -25.72 11.83 -13.04
C GLY A 122 -24.88 12.88 -12.32
N ALA A 123 -25.03 12.99 -10.99
CA ALA A 123 -24.23 13.90 -10.18
C ALA A 123 -22.74 13.52 -10.21
N LEU A 124 -22.41 12.23 -10.11
CA LEU A 124 -21.01 11.75 -10.22
C LEU A 124 -20.44 12.04 -11.62
N ALA A 125 -21.16 11.71 -12.67
CA ALA A 125 -20.72 11.93 -14.05
C ALA A 125 -20.45 13.41 -14.33
N GLY A 126 -21.27 14.32 -13.80
CA GLY A 126 -21.12 15.79 -13.95
C GLY A 126 -19.90 16.38 -13.26
N THR A 127 -19.23 15.64 -12.37
CA THR A 127 -18.09 16.17 -11.61
C THR A 127 -16.71 15.91 -12.26
N GLY A 128 -16.65 15.01 -13.21
CA GLY A 128 -15.40 14.58 -13.84
C GLY A 128 -14.47 13.76 -12.92
N VAL A 129 -14.92 13.37 -11.71
CA VAL A 129 -14.15 12.47 -10.85
C VAL A 129 -14.02 11.10 -11.52
N ARG A 130 -12.84 10.51 -11.44
CA ARG A 130 -12.64 9.16 -11.95
C ARG A 130 -13.38 8.15 -11.08
N VAL A 131 -14.32 7.44 -11.69
CA VAL A 131 -15.06 6.36 -11.01
C VAL A 131 -14.37 5.04 -11.24
N VAL A 132 -14.23 4.25 -10.15
CA VAL A 132 -13.75 2.87 -10.16
C VAL A 132 -14.89 1.99 -9.65
N GLU A 133 -15.25 0.96 -10.41
CA GLU A 133 -16.36 0.07 -10.06
C GLU A 133 -15.91 -1.04 -9.11
N ILE A 134 -16.72 -1.29 -8.10
CA ILE A 134 -16.60 -2.49 -7.25
C ILE A 134 -17.08 -3.69 -8.08
N PRO A 135 -16.35 -4.82 -8.14
CA PRO A 135 -16.76 -6.01 -8.90
C PRO A 135 -18.14 -6.53 -8.53
N ALA A 136 -18.83 -7.13 -9.49
CA ALA A 136 -20.22 -7.57 -9.37
C ALA A 136 -20.43 -8.60 -8.25
N ASP A 137 -19.53 -9.55 -8.12
CA ASP A 137 -19.63 -10.68 -7.21
C ASP A 137 -19.55 -10.27 -5.73
N ASP A 138 -18.85 -9.18 -5.44
CA ASP A 138 -18.65 -8.66 -4.08
C ASP A 138 -19.72 -7.66 -3.64
N ALA A 139 -20.49 -7.11 -4.58
CA ALA A 139 -21.41 -6.02 -4.30
C ALA A 139 -22.84 -6.46 -3.90
N GLY A 140 -23.16 -7.76 -4.02
CA GLY A 140 -24.48 -8.29 -3.64
C GLY A 140 -24.72 -8.29 -2.11
N GLN A 141 -23.67 -8.21 -1.31
CA GLN A 141 -23.72 -8.18 0.13
C GLN A 141 -23.00 -6.92 0.66
N PRO A 142 -23.68 -6.03 1.39
CA PRO A 142 -23.08 -4.80 1.94
C PRO A 142 -21.80 -5.06 2.75
N ALA A 143 -21.75 -6.20 3.46
CA ALA A 143 -20.58 -6.60 4.24
C ALA A 143 -19.31 -6.89 3.40
N ARG A 144 -19.47 -7.21 2.11
CA ARG A 144 -18.36 -7.44 1.17
C ARG A 144 -18.00 -6.20 0.36
N ALA A 145 -18.92 -5.27 0.20
CA ALA A 145 -18.72 -4.09 -0.64
C ALA A 145 -17.59 -3.18 -0.15
N LEU A 146 -17.43 -2.99 1.17
CA LEU A 146 -16.33 -2.16 1.70
C LEU A 146 -14.96 -2.82 1.58
N PRO A 147 -14.75 -4.10 1.93
CA PRO A 147 -13.51 -4.81 1.63
C PRO A 147 -13.14 -4.77 0.15
N ALA A 148 -14.11 -5.00 -0.75
CA ALA A 148 -13.91 -4.92 -2.18
C ALA A 148 -13.53 -3.50 -2.64
N ALA A 149 -14.19 -2.46 -2.12
CA ALA A 149 -13.81 -1.08 -2.40
C ALA A 149 -12.38 -0.77 -1.95
N ARG A 150 -11.98 -1.24 -0.77
CA ARG A 150 -10.60 -1.08 -0.28
C ARG A 150 -9.59 -1.76 -1.21
N LEU A 151 -9.90 -2.96 -1.67
CA LEU A 151 -9.06 -3.66 -2.64
C LEU A 151 -8.88 -2.86 -3.93
N GLU A 152 -9.93 -2.20 -4.43
CA GLU A 152 -9.84 -1.32 -5.60
C GLU A 152 -8.98 -0.08 -5.32
N VAL A 153 -8.99 0.49 -4.11
CA VAL A 153 -8.05 1.56 -3.71
C VAL A 153 -6.60 1.06 -3.79
N GLN A 154 -6.33 -0.11 -3.23
CA GLN A 154 -4.99 -0.72 -3.23
C GLN A 154 -4.51 -1.01 -4.67
N LYS A 155 -5.39 -1.56 -5.52
CA LYS A 155 -5.09 -1.79 -6.94
C LYS A 155 -4.80 -0.48 -7.68
N ALA A 156 -5.56 0.57 -7.41
CA ALA A 156 -5.35 1.88 -8.02
C ALA A 156 -3.98 2.48 -7.62
N ARG A 157 -3.60 2.40 -6.33
CA ARG A 157 -2.28 2.80 -5.84
C ARG A 157 -1.18 2.00 -6.52
N ALA A 158 -1.25 0.68 -6.50
CA ALA A 158 -0.25 -0.20 -7.12
C ALA A 158 -0.11 0.05 -8.63
N ALA A 159 -1.22 0.30 -9.33
CA ALA A 159 -1.19 0.66 -10.75
C ALA A 159 -0.52 2.01 -11.00
N LEU A 160 -0.69 2.98 -10.08
CA LEU A 160 -0.05 4.28 -10.16
C LEU A 160 1.46 4.17 -9.97
N GLU A 161 1.90 3.46 -8.93
CA GLU A 161 3.31 3.16 -8.64
C GLU A 161 3.98 2.48 -9.83
N ARG A 162 3.36 1.42 -10.36
CA ARG A 162 3.88 0.69 -11.52
C ARG A 162 4.05 1.59 -12.75
N ARG A 163 3.04 2.39 -13.11
CA ARG A 163 3.13 3.32 -14.25
C ARG A 163 4.25 4.35 -14.06
N LEU A 164 4.43 4.82 -12.82
CA LEU A 164 5.47 5.79 -12.50
C LEU A 164 6.86 5.17 -12.61
N ALA A 165 7.04 3.95 -12.08
CA ALA A 165 8.26 3.17 -12.18
C ALA A 165 8.65 2.88 -13.63
N GLU A 166 7.71 2.37 -14.44
CA GLU A 166 7.95 2.04 -15.85
C GLU A 166 8.37 3.28 -16.67
N ARG A 167 7.71 4.42 -16.44
CA ARG A 167 8.11 5.69 -17.06
C ARG A 167 9.50 6.15 -16.63
N ARG A 168 9.87 5.90 -15.36
CA ARG A 168 11.23 6.23 -14.88
C ARG A 168 12.27 5.32 -15.47
N LEU A 169 12.02 4.01 -15.55
CA LEU A 169 12.94 3.04 -16.13
C LEU A 169 13.30 3.39 -17.58
N ALA A 170 12.34 3.85 -18.38
CA ALA A 170 12.58 4.29 -19.75
C ALA A 170 13.53 5.49 -19.87
N ARG A 171 13.82 6.19 -18.77
CA ARG A 171 14.66 7.38 -18.68
C ARG A 171 15.80 7.24 -17.67
N LEU A 172 16.03 6.03 -17.17
CA LEU A 172 17.03 5.76 -16.13
C LEU A 172 18.43 6.02 -16.68
N GLY A 173 19.23 6.79 -15.94
CA GLY A 173 20.65 7.01 -16.26
C GLY A 173 21.47 5.70 -16.20
N SER A 174 22.66 5.69 -16.83
CA SER A 174 23.52 4.49 -16.91
C SER A 174 23.85 3.89 -15.53
N ASP A 175 23.97 4.73 -14.51
CA ASP A 175 24.41 4.33 -13.17
C ASP A 175 23.34 4.51 -12.09
N GLU A 176 22.10 4.81 -12.52
CA GLU A 176 20.98 5.00 -11.63
C GLU A 176 20.29 3.67 -11.31
N TRP A 177 19.95 3.48 -10.04
CA TRP A 177 19.15 2.37 -9.54
C TRP A 177 17.75 2.85 -9.16
N LEU A 178 16.79 1.94 -9.22
CA LEU A 178 15.41 2.17 -8.75
C LEU A 178 15.07 1.14 -7.68
N VAL A 179 14.75 1.63 -6.48
CA VAL A 179 14.21 0.84 -5.37
C VAL A 179 12.71 1.09 -5.30
N VAL A 180 11.92 0.02 -5.33
CA VAL A 180 10.46 0.03 -5.29
C VAL A 180 9.98 -0.57 -3.97
N ASP A 181 9.08 0.10 -3.26
CA ASP A 181 8.38 -0.50 -2.12
C ASP A 181 7.29 -1.44 -2.64
N GLY A 182 7.63 -2.73 -2.75
CA GLY A 182 6.74 -3.75 -3.27
C GLY A 182 7.42 -4.74 -4.23
N VAL A 183 6.58 -5.48 -4.95
CA VAL A 183 7.01 -6.55 -5.85
C VAL A 183 7.38 -6.02 -7.23
N LEU A 184 8.40 -6.64 -7.87
CA LEU A 184 8.76 -6.36 -9.27
C LEU A 184 8.01 -7.28 -10.24
N SER A 185 7.57 -8.43 -9.79
CA SER A 185 6.99 -9.50 -10.62
C SER A 185 5.70 -9.08 -11.35
N ASP A 186 5.02 -8.03 -10.92
CA ASP A 186 3.79 -7.52 -11.55
C ASP A 186 4.05 -6.66 -12.80
N SER A 187 5.31 -6.28 -13.06
CA SER A 187 5.69 -5.47 -14.23
C SER A 187 6.78 -6.15 -15.05
N PRO A 188 6.55 -6.40 -16.37
CA PRO A 188 7.57 -6.92 -17.25
C PRO A 188 8.81 -6.02 -17.32
N ALA A 189 8.64 -4.71 -17.31
CA ALA A 189 9.74 -3.76 -17.40
C ALA A 189 10.59 -3.76 -16.12
N LEU A 190 9.95 -3.77 -14.93
CA LEU A 190 10.63 -3.82 -13.64
C LEU A 190 11.38 -5.14 -13.44
N SER A 191 10.72 -6.29 -13.69
CA SER A 191 11.32 -7.61 -13.50
C SER A 191 12.50 -7.91 -14.42
N ALA A 192 12.54 -7.30 -15.61
CA ALA A 192 13.62 -7.47 -16.57
C ALA A 192 14.80 -6.50 -16.35
N HIS A 193 14.61 -5.43 -15.54
CA HIS A 193 15.61 -4.36 -15.46
C HIS A 193 16.76 -4.71 -14.49
N PRO A 194 18.04 -4.60 -14.89
CA PRO A 194 19.19 -5.02 -14.08
C PRO A 194 19.44 -4.17 -12.83
N ARG A 195 18.87 -2.98 -12.76
CA ARG A 195 19.05 -2.02 -11.66
C ARG A 195 17.71 -1.64 -10.97
N ALA A 196 16.70 -2.49 -11.11
CA ALA A 196 15.48 -2.40 -10.31
C ALA A 196 15.56 -3.39 -9.13
N VAL A 197 15.21 -2.94 -7.94
CA VAL A 197 15.15 -3.76 -6.72
C VAL A 197 13.80 -3.53 -6.06
N GLY A 198 13.07 -4.62 -5.81
CA GLY A 198 11.85 -4.62 -5.03
C GLY A 198 12.14 -4.92 -3.56
N VAL A 199 11.53 -4.17 -2.67
CA VAL A 199 11.62 -4.39 -1.22
C VAL A 199 10.22 -4.68 -0.70
N VAL A 200 9.97 -5.94 -0.32
CA VAL A 200 8.66 -6.43 0.09
C VAL A 200 8.64 -6.58 1.60
N LYS A 201 7.76 -5.83 2.24
CA LYS A 201 7.59 -5.79 3.71
C LYS A 201 6.46 -6.70 4.21
N SER A 202 5.58 -7.14 3.30
CA SER A 202 4.49 -8.06 3.59
C SER A 202 4.95 -9.51 3.40
N HIS A 203 4.50 -10.40 4.28
CA HIS A 203 4.84 -11.81 4.27
C HIS A 203 3.59 -12.68 4.03
N GLY A 204 2.67 -12.20 3.18
CA GLY A 204 1.44 -12.93 2.87
C GLY A 204 1.66 -14.18 2.02
N ALA A 205 2.76 -14.27 1.26
CA ALA A 205 3.11 -15.44 0.47
C ALA A 205 4.18 -16.27 1.19
N GLU A 206 3.91 -17.54 1.39
CA GLU A 206 4.85 -18.51 1.95
C GLU A 206 5.54 -19.28 0.83
N TYR A 207 6.87 -19.30 0.83
CA TYR A 207 7.70 -19.96 -0.19
C TYR A 207 8.38 -21.22 0.33
N PHE A 208 8.42 -21.43 1.63
CA PHE A 208 9.11 -22.50 2.31
C PHE A 208 8.24 -23.14 3.39
N GLU A 209 8.53 -24.37 3.72
CA GLU A 209 7.93 -25.15 4.80
C GLU A 209 9.02 -25.77 5.67
N GLY A 210 8.64 -26.25 6.86
CA GLY A 210 9.53 -26.98 7.75
C GLY A 210 10.83 -26.25 8.07
N PRO A 211 11.99 -26.95 8.00
CA PRO A 211 13.28 -26.38 8.40
C PRO A 211 13.73 -25.16 7.57
N GLU A 212 13.30 -25.06 6.30
CA GLU A 212 13.65 -23.90 5.46
C GLU A 212 12.85 -22.66 5.85
N LEU A 213 11.58 -22.82 6.20
CA LEU A 213 10.76 -21.74 6.76
C LEU A 213 11.35 -21.27 8.09
N GLU A 214 11.73 -22.18 8.97
CA GLU A 214 12.38 -21.84 10.24
C GLU A 214 13.66 -21.02 10.00
N ARG A 215 14.56 -21.45 9.08
CA ARG A 215 15.77 -20.72 8.71
C ARG A 215 15.46 -19.31 8.19
N ALA A 216 14.40 -19.14 7.40
CA ALA A 216 14.00 -17.82 6.88
C ALA A 216 13.49 -16.93 8.01
N LEU A 217 12.65 -17.45 8.91
CA LEU A 217 12.03 -16.70 9.98
C LEU A 217 12.98 -16.41 11.15
N THR A 218 13.98 -17.29 11.41
CA THR A 218 15.00 -17.10 12.45
C THR A 218 16.31 -16.54 11.93
N LEU A 219 16.30 -15.97 10.72
CA LEU A 219 17.47 -15.35 10.10
C LEU A 219 18.09 -14.33 11.04
N PRO A 220 19.39 -14.40 11.38
CA PRO A 220 20.02 -13.41 12.24
C PRO A 220 20.11 -12.03 11.61
N ALA A 221 20.24 -10.97 12.41
CA ALA A 221 20.45 -9.63 11.90
C ALA A 221 21.70 -9.56 11.01
N LEU A 222 21.69 -8.70 10.00
CA LEU A 222 22.77 -8.55 9.02
C LEU A 222 23.09 -9.86 8.26
N HIS A 223 22.09 -10.69 8.08
CA HIS A 223 22.17 -11.90 7.25
C HIS A 223 21.10 -11.89 6.17
N ARG A 224 21.36 -12.60 5.10
CA ARG A 224 20.40 -12.94 4.06
C ARG A 224 20.27 -14.45 3.88
N THR A 225 19.17 -14.89 3.30
CA THR A 225 19.11 -16.25 2.77
C THR A 225 19.83 -16.35 1.44
N SER A 226 20.14 -17.58 1.00
CA SER A 226 20.48 -17.80 -0.42
C SER A 226 19.33 -17.37 -1.33
N VAL A 227 19.69 -17.07 -2.59
CA VAL A 227 18.76 -16.64 -3.62
C VAL A 227 17.90 -17.83 -4.07
N PHE A 228 16.60 -17.59 -4.20
CA PHE A 228 15.62 -18.55 -4.71
C PHE A 228 14.76 -17.93 -5.81
N ARG A 229 14.06 -18.75 -6.56
CA ARG A 229 13.06 -18.35 -7.54
C ARG A 229 11.68 -18.68 -7.00
N PRO A 230 10.82 -17.70 -6.67
CA PRO A 230 9.44 -17.95 -6.29
C PRO A 230 8.71 -18.71 -7.41
N LYS A 231 8.02 -19.83 -7.08
CA LYS A 231 7.10 -20.47 -8.01
C LYS A 231 5.94 -19.53 -8.29
N ARG A 232 5.54 -19.45 -9.56
CA ARG A 232 4.59 -18.45 -9.99
C ARG A 232 3.17 -18.96 -9.98
N ARG A 233 2.26 -18.04 -9.68
CA ARG A 233 0.84 -18.17 -10.02
C ARG A 233 0.44 -17.06 -10.99
N GLY A 234 -0.29 -17.41 -12.04
CA GLY A 234 -0.83 -16.45 -12.99
C GLY A 234 0.23 -15.75 -13.85
N ALA A 235 0.02 -14.46 -14.11
CA ALA A 235 0.81 -13.65 -15.05
C ALA A 235 2.10 -13.03 -14.45
N ARG A 236 2.47 -13.37 -13.20
CA ARG A 236 3.68 -12.83 -12.57
C ARG A 236 4.94 -13.20 -13.34
N ARG A 237 5.91 -12.28 -13.37
CA ARG A 237 7.16 -12.43 -14.12
C ARG A 237 8.23 -13.13 -13.31
N ASP A 238 9.26 -13.64 -14.01
CA ASP A 238 10.40 -14.30 -13.42
C ASP A 238 11.28 -13.29 -12.69
N ILE A 239 11.51 -13.57 -11.43
CA ILE A 239 12.40 -12.80 -10.55
C ILE A 239 13.21 -13.75 -9.67
N TYR A 240 14.35 -13.28 -9.20
CA TYR A 240 15.06 -13.85 -8.08
C TYR A 240 14.70 -13.12 -6.81
N SER A 241 14.66 -13.87 -5.72
CA SER A 241 14.26 -13.35 -4.41
C SER A 241 15.14 -13.93 -3.31
N TRP A 242 15.24 -13.20 -2.21
CA TRP A 242 15.88 -13.68 -0.97
C TRP A 242 15.33 -12.91 0.22
N TYR A 243 15.43 -13.47 1.43
CA TYR A 243 15.12 -12.77 2.67
C TYR A 243 16.34 -12.03 3.18
N LEU A 244 16.12 -10.88 3.80
CA LEU A 244 17.12 -10.02 4.41
C LEU A 244 16.64 -9.59 5.80
N ARG A 245 17.47 -9.77 6.84
CA ARG A 245 17.16 -9.33 8.21
C ARG A 245 17.92 -8.05 8.53
N LEU A 246 17.18 -6.96 8.74
CA LEU A 246 17.75 -5.65 9.08
C LEU A 246 18.11 -5.52 10.57
N TRP A 247 17.28 -6.08 11.47
CA TRP A 247 17.38 -5.93 12.91
C TRP A 247 17.21 -7.28 13.62
N PRO A 248 17.81 -7.48 14.83
CA PRO A 248 17.59 -8.69 15.62
C PRO A 248 16.10 -8.88 15.91
N TRP A 249 15.61 -10.09 15.74
CA TRP A 249 14.22 -10.45 16.03
C TRP A 249 14.04 -10.97 17.45
N GLU A 250 15.10 -11.40 18.11
CA GLU A 250 15.09 -11.95 19.46
C GLU A 250 14.42 -10.97 20.45
N GLY A 251 13.40 -11.44 21.16
CA GLY A 251 12.57 -10.59 22.02
C GLY A 251 11.44 -9.84 21.30
N ASN A 252 11.28 -10.04 19.98
CA ASN A 252 10.24 -9.47 19.15
C ASN A 252 9.48 -10.58 18.38
N ASP A 253 8.68 -10.20 17.41
CA ASP A 253 8.03 -11.12 16.47
C ASP A 253 9.04 -11.67 15.44
N LEU A 254 8.80 -12.89 14.95
CA LEU A 254 9.66 -13.54 13.94
C LEU A 254 9.77 -12.74 12.63
N LEU A 255 8.79 -11.91 12.31
CA LEU A 255 8.81 -11.03 11.14
C LEU A 255 9.49 -9.68 11.40
N TYR A 256 9.90 -9.40 12.64
CA TYR A 256 10.57 -8.15 13.01
C TYR A 256 11.88 -7.99 12.23
N GLY A 257 12.04 -6.86 11.52
CA GLY A 257 13.22 -6.55 10.71
C GLY A 257 13.41 -7.45 9.48
N LEU A 258 12.49 -8.34 9.15
CA LEU A 258 12.58 -9.21 8.00
C LEU A 258 12.01 -8.52 6.75
N LEU A 259 12.78 -8.50 5.68
CA LEU A 259 12.39 -8.06 4.34
C LEU A 259 12.52 -9.21 3.35
N ARG A 260 11.73 -9.18 2.29
CA ARG A 260 11.99 -9.98 1.10
C ARG A 260 12.42 -9.04 -0.03
N VAL A 261 13.55 -9.36 -0.66
CA VAL A 261 14.12 -8.59 -1.76
C VAL A 261 13.81 -9.30 -3.07
N GLU A 262 13.45 -8.55 -4.10
CA GLU A 262 13.26 -9.03 -5.47
C GLU A 262 14.20 -8.31 -6.44
N ALA A 263 14.75 -9.05 -7.40
CA ALA A 263 15.55 -8.50 -8.49
C ALA A 263 15.42 -9.38 -9.74
N ARG A 264 15.92 -8.89 -10.86
CA ARG A 264 15.88 -9.60 -12.15
C ARG A 264 16.42 -11.04 -12.02
N ALA A 265 15.73 -12.02 -12.62
CA ALA A 265 16.19 -13.41 -12.70
C ALA A 265 17.40 -13.52 -13.67
N HIS A 266 18.62 -13.40 -13.14
CA HIS A 266 19.86 -13.42 -13.91
C HIS A 266 21.03 -13.85 -13.01
N PRO A 267 22.05 -14.58 -13.52
CA PRO A 267 23.22 -14.98 -12.72
C PRO A 267 23.95 -13.82 -12.04
N GLU A 268 24.02 -12.65 -12.69
CA GLU A 268 24.61 -11.44 -12.12
C GLU A 268 23.90 -10.98 -10.83
N THR A 269 22.59 -11.21 -10.72
CA THR A 269 21.82 -10.91 -9.50
C THR A 269 22.28 -11.77 -8.33
N VAL A 270 22.55 -13.06 -8.58
CA VAL A 270 23.09 -13.98 -7.57
C VAL A 270 24.47 -13.48 -7.09
N ALA A 271 25.35 -13.15 -8.01
CA ALA A 271 26.68 -12.63 -7.68
C ALA A 271 26.64 -11.32 -6.89
N ARG A 272 25.61 -10.48 -7.08
CA ARG A 272 25.44 -9.18 -6.42
C ARG A 272 24.52 -9.22 -5.19
N ALA A 273 23.84 -10.32 -4.89
CA ALA A 273 22.83 -10.39 -3.84
C ALA A 273 23.35 -9.94 -2.47
N SER A 274 24.59 -10.31 -2.09
CA SER A 274 25.21 -9.85 -0.85
C SER A 274 25.51 -8.34 -0.85
N ALA A 275 26.02 -7.81 -1.97
CA ALA A 275 26.32 -6.38 -2.11
C ALA A 275 25.04 -5.51 -2.09
N ILE A 276 23.97 -5.96 -2.75
CA ILE A 276 22.63 -5.34 -2.69
C ILE A 276 22.10 -5.38 -1.27
N SER A 277 22.19 -6.51 -0.59
CA SER A 277 21.71 -6.67 0.80
C SER A 277 22.48 -5.79 1.79
N ALA A 278 23.80 -5.70 1.66
CA ALA A 278 24.63 -4.82 2.49
C ALA A 278 24.27 -3.35 2.28
N TRP A 279 24.04 -2.95 1.03
CA TRP A 279 23.54 -1.61 0.70
C TRP A 279 22.18 -1.33 1.32
N LEU A 280 21.18 -2.20 1.12
CA LEU A 280 19.84 -2.02 1.71
C LEU A 280 19.88 -1.98 3.24
N THR A 281 20.79 -2.72 3.87
CA THR A 281 21.00 -2.66 5.32
C THR A 281 21.54 -1.30 5.76
N ALA A 282 22.41 -0.67 4.98
CA ALA A 282 22.89 0.69 5.26
C ALA A 282 21.79 1.75 5.12
N GLU A 283 20.75 1.48 4.30
CA GLU A 283 19.59 2.36 4.12
C GLU A 283 18.52 2.20 5.22
N ARG A 284 18.66 1.23 6.14
CA ARG A 284 17.66 1.00 7.19
C ARG A 284 17.45 2.26 8.06
N ALA A 285 16.19 2.49 8.43
CA ALA A 285 15.87 3.57 9.35
C ALA A 285 16.39 3.29 10.77
N PRO A 286 16.82 4.30 11.54
CA PRO A 286 17.18 4.13 12.94
C PRO A 286 15.96 3.74 13.78
N LEU A 287 16.15 2.91 14.83
CA LEU A 287 15.08 2.42 15.72
C LEU A 287 14.52 3.48 16.70
N SER A 288 14.63 4.76 16.39
CA SER A 288 14.36 5.86 17.33
C SER A 288 12.93 6.40 17.30
N THR A 289 12.00 5.78 16.61
CA THR A 289 10.66 6.33 16.45
C THR A 289 9.55 5.35 16.80
N PRO A 290 8.35 5.85 17.16
CA PRO A 290 7.22 5.02 17.61
C PRO A 290 6.43 4.32 16.50
N ASP A 291 6.84 4.37 15.24
CA ASP A 291 6.16 3.65 14.16
C ASP A 291 6.37 2.13 14.32
N ARG A 292 5.27 1.37 14.36
CA ARG A 292 5.29 -0.10 14.51
C ARG A 292 5.97 -0.83 13.35
N ARG A 293 6.20 -0.17 12.22
CA ARG A 293 6.86 -0.72 11.03
C ARG A 293 8.33 -0.33 10.90
N TRP A 294 8.87 0.38 11.91
CA TRP A 294 10.20 0.98 11.85
C TRP A 294 11.32 -0.03 11.66
N ASP A 295 11.12 -1.22 12.17
CA ASP A 295 12.03 -2.35 12.01
C ASP A 295 12.25 -2.80 10.55
N ARG A 296 11.29 -2.52 9.67
CA ARG A 296 11.26 -2.90 8.25
C ARG A 296 11.35 -1.71 7.29
N LEU A 297 11.56 -0.51 7.81
CA LEU A 297 11.65 0.69 6.99
C LEU A 297 13.06 0.90 6.45
N LEU A 298 13.13 1.24 5.19
CA LEU A 298 14.27 1.92 4.59
C LEU A 298 14.02 3.42 4.66
N TYR A 299 14.96 4.16 5.23
CA TYR A 299 14.81 5.60 5.45
C TYR A 299 14.40 6.38 4.18
N PRO A 300 15.02 6.14 3.01
CA PRO A 300 14.63 6.86 1.80
C PRO A 300 13.21 6.56 1.30
N ILE A 301 12.68 5.36 1.54
CA ILE A 301 11.28 5.01 1.23
C ILE A 301 10.33 5.75 2.18
N HIS A 302 10.63 5.75 3.48
CA HIS A 302 9.87 6.53 4.46
C HIS A 302 9.85 8.04 4.14
N ASP A 303 10.94 8.56 3.60
CA ASP A 303 11.00 9.95 3.12
C ASP A 303 10.02 10.22 1.97
N VAL A 304 9.85 9.27 1.03
CA VAL A 304 8.82 9.37 -0.03
C VAL A 304 7.42 9.35 0.57
N GLU A 305 7.12 8.41 1.45
CA GLU A 305 5.83 8.31 2.14
C GLU A 305 5.50 9.60 2.90
N THR A 306 6.44 10.13 3.66
CA THR A 306 6.29 11.39 4.41
C THR A 306 6.01 12.55 3.47
N TYR A 307 6.76 12.68 2.39
CA TYR A 307 6.56 13.71 1.37
C TYR A 307 5.14 13.68 0.81
N LEU A 308 4.64 12.50 0.44
CA LEU A 308 3.29 12.33 -0.12
C LEU A 308 2.19 12.62 0.92
N ARG A 309 2.36 12.16 2.18
CA ARG A 309 1.39 12.38 3.26
C ARG A 309 1.18 13.87 3.58
N VAL A 310 2.24 14.66 3.56
CA VAL A 310 2.14 16.11 3.78
C VAL A 310 1.35 16.81 2.67
N ARG A 311 1.34 16.27 1.47
CA ARG A 311 0.66 16.83 0.29
C ARG A 311 -0.76 16.28 0.08
N ALA A 312 -1.12 15.22 0.76
CA ALA A 312 -2.43 14.60 0.66
C ALA A 312 -3.56 15.51 1.16
N PRO A 313 -4.79 15.36 0.66
CA PRO A 313 -5.95 16.16 1.11
C PRO A 313 -6.18 16.04 2.62
N ARG A 314 -6.16 17.16 3.32
CA ARG A 314 -6.27 17.19 4.80
C ARG A 314 -7.60 16.63 5.31
N ASP A 315 -8.67 16.77 4.55
CA ASP A 315 -10.00 16.26 4.90
C ASP A 315 -10.13 14.73 4.78
N LEU A 316 -9.14 14.05 4.20
CA LEU A 316 -9.01 12.59 4.24
C LEU A 316 -8.10 12.11 5.38
N VAL A 317 -7.17 12.96 5.85
CA VAL A 317 -6.23 12.64 6.96
C VAL A 317 -6.90 12.82 8.33
N SER A 318 -7.71 13.87 8.47
CA SER A 318 -8.49 14.13 9.69
C SER A 318 -9.88 13.52 9.52
N HIS A 319 -10.37 12.82 10.52
CA HIS A 319 -11.78 12.43 10.64
C HIS A 319 -12.61 13.57 11.29
N PRO A 320 -12.88 14.70 10.62
CA PRO A 320 -13.98 15.53 11.06
C PRO A 320 -15.24 14.81 10.59
N ALA A 321 -16.07 14.35 11.53
CA ALA A 321 -17.42 13.95 11.20
C ALA A 321 -18.05 15.02 10.28
N PRO A 322 -18.66 14.64 9.14
CA PRO A 322 -19.36 15.61 8.32
C PRO A 322 -20.35 16.34 9.21
N ARG A 323 -20.34 17.67 9.20
CA ARG A 323 -21.35 18.47 9.88
C ARG A 323 -22.69 18.12 9.24
N ILE A 324 -23.46 17.29 9.92
CA ILE A 324 -24.86 17.02 9.54
C ILE A 324 -25.58 18.37 9.64
N PRO A 325 -26.17 18.91 8.57
CA PRO A 325 -27.05 20.05 8.68
C PRO A 325 -28.12 19.67 9.69
N ARG A 326 -28.28 20.42 10.76
CA ARG A 326 -29.41 20.20 11.69
C ARG A 326 -30.68 20.33 10.85
N PRO A 327 -31.60 19.34 10.90
CA PRO A 327 -32.89 19.51 10.27
C PRO A 327 -33.54 20.77 10.87
N THR A 328 -33.87 21.72 10.01
CA THR A 328 -34.71 22.83 10.34
C THR A 328 -36.13 22.25 10.51
N GLY A 329 -36.39 21.62 11.64
CA GLY A 329 -37.67 21.04 11.98
C GLY A 329 -38.36 21.91 13.04
N SER A 330 -39.52 22.35 12.72
CA SER A 330 -40.47 23.07 13.59
C SER A 330 -40.59 22.44 14.97
N PRO A 331 -40.79 23.23 16.03
CA PRO A 331 -41.01 22.71 17.37
C PRO A 331 -42.33 21.94 17.39
N LEU A 332 -42.27 20.62 17.56
CA LEU A 332 -43.43 19.83 17.91
C LEU A 332 -43.95 20.32 19.28
N GLY A 333 -45.08 20.97 19.26
CA GLY A 333 -45.80 21.38 20.44
C GLY A 333 -46.10 20.17 21.34
N HIS A 334 -45.65 20.22 22.57
CA HIS A 334 -46.06 19.27 23.58
C HIS A 334 -47.55 19.50 23.93
N PRO A 335 -48.43 18.51 23.81
CA PRO A 335 -49.75 18.58 24.47
C PRO A 335 -49.55 18.33 25.98
N GLY A 336 -49.81 19.36 26.77
CA GLY A 336 -49.78 19.27 28.22
C GLY A 336 -50.78 18.25 28.73
N SER A 337 -50.32 17.17 29.33
CA SER A 337 -51.12 16.28 30.17
C SER A 337 -51.10 16.81 31.62
N ARG A 338 -52.18 17.47 32.03
CA ARG A 338 -52.49 17.75 33.45
C ARG A 338 -52.87 16.42 34.12
N LEU A 339 -52.12 15.98 35.10
CA LEU A 339 -52.54 14.96 36.06
C LEU A 339 -53.43 15.60 37.12
N PRO A 340 -54.53 14.95 37.52
CA PRO A 340 -55.41 15.47 38.63
C PRO A 340 -54.69 15.19 39.94
N ARG A 341 -54.68 16.22 40.82
CA ARG A 341 -54.39 16.10 42.25
C ARG A 341 -55.59 15.46 42.94
N THR A 342 -55.42 14.28 43.54
CA THR A 342 -56.33 13.77 44.57
C THR A 342 -55.76 14.21 45.91
N GLY A 343 -56.57 15.03 46.63
CA GLY A 343 -56.38 15.33 48.02
C GLY A 343 -57.12 14.28 48.88
N SER A 344 -56.57 13.94 49.98
CA SER A 344 -57.07 13.76 51.35
C SER A 344 -55.96 13.16 52.20
#